data_32cb334575288406b1fc7c246cb786a9
#
_entry.id   32cb334575288406b1fc7c246cb786a9
#
_cell.length_a   1.000
_cell.length_b   1.000
_cell.length_c   1.000
_cell.angle_alpha   90.00
_cell.angle_beta   90.00
_cell.angle_gamma   90.00
#
_symmetry.space_group_name_H-M   'P 1'
#
loop_
_entity.id
_entity.type
_entity.pdbx_description
1 polymer ?
#
loop_
_entity_poly.entity_id
_entity_poly.type
_entity_poly.pdbx_seq_one_letter_code
_entity_poly.pdbx_strand_id
1 'polypeptide(L)'
;MNKITAQFKDKKPLVTYISGGDPSLEMTEKLIYRLQAEGVDIIELGIPFSDPLADGPVIQEASQRALKGGTTLKKLIAKINQIQDQIEVPLVLMGYYNSVLNYGEKEFARDISEAGVSGVIIPDLPVDEKAELSEHLSDYGISQIMLVTPNTSEQRLKEITAKSNGFLYCVAHLGTTGDDQQGVYPGLENYLDRVRKT
;
A
#
# COMPACT_ATOMS: atom_id res chain seq x y z
N MET A 1 1.16 -18.29 -8.53
CA MET A 1 0.08 -17.50 -7.90
C MET A 1 0.74 -16.48 -6.98
N ASN A 2 0.40 -15.21 -7.10
CA ASN A 2 0.98 -14.14 -6.28
C ASN A 2 0.62 -14.34 -4.80
N LYS A 3 1.56 -14.04 -3.87
CA LYS A 3 1.35 -14.19 -2.42
C LYS A 3 0.12 -13.43 -1.91
N ILE A 4 -0.16 -12.25 -2.48
CA ILE A 4 -1.32 -11.42 -2.14
C ILE A 4 -2.62 -12.09 -2.59
N THR A 5 -2.74 -12.48 -3.86
CA THR A 5 -3.97 -13.12 -4.40
C THR A 5 -4.29 -14.42 -3.69
N ALA A 6 -3.28 -15.13 -3.18
CA ALA A 6 -3.46 -16.35 -2.42
C ALA A 6 -4.27 -16.13 -1.13
N GLN A 7 -4.15 -14.95 -0.51
CA GLN A 7 -4.89 -14.62 0.72
C GLN A 7 -6.40 -14.47 0.51
N PHE A 8 -6.82 -14.14 -0.71
CA PHE A 8 -8.24 -13.93 -1.04
C PHE A 8 -8.97 -15.20 -1.52
N LYS A 9 -8.27 -16.33 -1.69
CA LYS A 9 -8.83 -17.52 -2.34
C LYS A 9 -10.01 -18.13 -1.58
N ASP A 10 -9.86 -18.31 -0.26
CA ASP A 10 -10.82 -19.09 0.54
C ASP A 10 -11.39 -18.29 1.73
N LYS A 11 -11.01 -17.03 1.87
CA LYS A 11 -11.40 -16.16 2.98
C LYS A 11 -11.42 -14.69 2.60
N LYS A 12 -11.98 -13.86 3.49
CA LYS A 12 -11.80 -12.40 3.46
C LYS A 12 -10.57 -12.09 4.32
N PRO A 13 -9.44 -11.69 3.73
CA PRO A 13 -8.24 -11.42 4.50
C PRO A 13 -8.38 -10.16 5.35
N LEU A 14 -7.76 -10.19 6.53
CA LEU A 14 -7.56 -9.00 7.35
C LEU A 14 -6.31 -8.27 6.86
N VAL A 15 -6.51 -7.06 6.34
CA VAL A 15 -5.44 -6.17 5.91
C VAL A 15 -5.28 -5.06 6.94
N THR A 16 -4.06 -4.83 7.42
CA THR A 16 -3.78 -3.79 8.41
C THR A 16 -2.70 -2.84 7.93
N TYR A 17 -2.88 -1.55 8.22
CA TYR A 17 -1.91 -0.51 7.94
C TYR A 17 -1.11 -0.14 9.19
N ILE A 18 0.21 0.03 9.03
CA ILE A 18 1.09 0.66 10.03
C ILE A 18 2.03 1.65 9.34
N SER A 19 2.38 2.74 10.03
CA SER A 19 3.37 3.70 9.53
C SER A 19 4.78 3.18 9.76
N GLY A 20 5.55 3.02 8.66
CA GLY A 20 6.93 2.56 8.72
C GLY A 20 7.85 3.55 9.42
N GLY A 21 8.59 3.09 10.43
CA GLY A 21 9.52 3.92 11.21
C GLY A 21 8.88 4.74 12.32
N ASP A 22 7.59 4.60 12.60
CA ASP A 22 6.91 5.28 13.70
C ASP A 22 6.79 4.36 14.94
N PRO A 23 7.31 4.74 16.09
CA PRO A 23 8.27 5.82 16.33
C PRO A 23 9.70 5.47 15.93
N SER A 24 9.99 4.22 15.56
CA SER A 24 11.29 3.76 15.08
C SER A 24 11.19 2.51 14.19
N LEU A 25 12.26 2.18 13.48
CA LEU A 25 12.34 0.95 12.66
C LEU A 25 12.30 -0.32 13.50
N GLU A 26 12.82 -0.29 14.73
CA GLU A 26 12.75 -1.41 15.68
C GLU A 26 11.32 -1.66 16.16
N MET A 27 10.53 -0.59 16.32
CA MET A 27 9.11 -0.74 16.66
C MET A 27 8.32 -1.27 15.46
N THR A 28 8.63 -0.81 14.25
CA THR A 28 8.04 -1.36 13.01
C THR A 28 8.25 -2.87 12.91
N GLU A 29 9.47 -3.34 13.13
CA GLU A 29 9.79 -4.76 13.16
C GLU A 29 8.94 -5.53 14.18
N LYS A 30 8.86 -5.03 15.43
CA LYS A 30 8.05 -5.66 16.49
C LYS A 30 6.56 -5.71 16.14
N LEU A 31 6.04 -4.64 15.51
CA LEU A 31 4.66 -4.57 15.06
C LEU A 31 4.37 -5.58 13.95
N ILE A 32 5.26 -5.73 12.97
CA ILE A 32 5.12 -6.73 11.91
C ILE A 32 5.01 -8.13 12.54
N TYR A 33 5.93 -8.49 13.43
CA TYR A 33 5.88 -9.80 14.09
C TYR A 33 4.63 -10.00 14.95
N ARG A 34 4.19 -8.97 15.64
CA ARG A 34 2.99 -9.07 16.47
C ARG A 34 1.73 -9.21 15.61
N LEU A 35 1.60 -8.43 14.54
CA LEU A 35 0.45 -8.47 13.65
C LEU A 35 0.29 -9.85 12.98
N GLN A 36 1.37 -10.43 12.45
CA GLN A 36 1.29 -11.77 11.86
C GLN A 36 0.98 -12.84 12.90
N ALA A 37 1.49 -12.74 14.13
CA ALA A 37 1.19 -13.66 15.22
C ALA A 37 -0.27 -13.59 15.68
N GLU A 38 -0.93 -12.44 15.53
CA GLU A 38 -2.37 -12.23 15.81
C GLU A 38 -3.28 -12.57 14.63
N GLY A 39 -2.73 -13.08 13.52
CA GLY A 39 -3.52 -13.59 12.41
C GLY A 39 -3.88 -12.53 11.36
N VAL A 40 -3.13 -11.43 11.27
CA VAL A 40 -3.23 -10.51 10.13
C VAL A 40 -2.75 -11.23 8.87
N ASP A 41 -3.46 -11.06 7.77
CA ASP A 41 -3.19 -11.76 6.52
C ASP A 41 -2.31 -10.97 5.56
N ILE A 42 -2.40 -9.63 5.59
CA ILE A 42 -1.60 -8.71 4.76
C ILE A 42 -1.28 -7.49 5.63
N ILE A 43 -0.02 -7.04 5.58
CA ILE A 43 0.40 -5.81 6.27
C ILE A 43 0.71 -4.75 5.22
N GLU A 44 0.02 -3.62 5.30
CA GLU A 44 0.34 -2.40 4.57
C GLU A 44 1.32 -1.56 5.41
N LEU A 45 2.48 -1.27 4.85
CA LEU A 45 3.54 -0.52 5.51
C LEU A 45 3.71 0.83 4.84
N GLY A 46 3.29 1.89 5.52
CA GLY A 46 3.38 3.26 5.03
C GLY A 46 4.82 3.74 4.93
N ILE A 47 5.19 4.30 3.78
CA ILE A 47 6.45 4.99 3.56
C ILE A 47 6.30 6.42 4.11
N PRO A 48 7.08 6.84 5.12
CA PRO A 48 6.95 8.18 5.67
C PRO A 48 7.31 9.24 4.62
N PHE A 49 6.47 10.26 4.52
CA PHE A 49 6.61 11.34 3.56
C PHE A 49 6.33 12.70 4.20
N SER A 50 7.00 13.77 3.75
CA SER A 50 6.88 15.12 4.34
C SER A 50 5.56 15.81 4.00
N ASP A 51 4.98 15.51 2.84
CA ASP A 51 3.84 16.23 2.27
C ASP A 51 2.69 15.28 1.87
N PRO A 52 2.13 14.50 2.81
CA PRO A 52 1.20 13.40 2.55
C PRO A 52 -0.23 13.92 2.36
N LEU A 53 -0.54 14.45 1.17
CA LEU A 53 -1.79 15.16 0.85
C LEU A 53 -3.06 14.29 0.95
N ALA A 54 -2.94 12.97 0.79
CA ALA A 54 -4.06 12.04 0.91
C ALA A 54 -4.31 11.55 2.34
N ASP A 55 -3.38 11.84 3.27
CA ASP A 55 -3.43 11.32 4.63
C ASP A 55 -4.09 12.32 5.60
N GLY A 56 -4.81 11.80 6.58
CA GLY A 56 -5.35 12.58 7.69
C GLY A 56 -4.31 12.88 8.78
N PRO A 57 -4.70 13.71 9.78
CA PRO A 57 -3.77 14.22 10.79
C PRO A 57 -2.98 13.14 11.52
N VAL A 58 -3.62 12.03 11.88
CA VAL A 58 -2.99 10.93 12.62
C VAL A 58 -1.83 10.31 11.84
N ILE A 59 -2.04 10.04 10.54
CA ILE A 59 -1.01 9.46 9.68
C ILE A 59 0.08 10.48 9.37
N GLN A 60 -0.29 11.76 9.17
CA GLN A 60 0.68 12.85 9.00
C GLN A 60 1.60 12.98 10.21
N GLU A 61 1.06 12.94 11.43
CA GLU A 61 1.85 12.99 12.66
C GLU A 61 2.78 11.76 12.80
N ALA A 62 2.30 10.56 12.45
CA ALA A 62 3.11 9.34 12.44
C ALA A 62 4.27 9.45 11.44
N SER A 63 4.01 9.92 10.21
CA SER A 63 5.05 10.21 9.22
C SER A 63 6.08 11.22 9.72
N GLN A 64 5.63 12.30 10.36
CA GLN A 64 6.54 13.30 10.94
C GLN A 64 7.42 12.71 12.05
N ARG A 65 6.87 11.85 12.95
CA ARG A 65 7.68 11.18 13.98
C ARG A 65 8.73 10.27 13.36
N ALA A 66 8.35 9.48 12.36
CA ALA A 66 9.25 8.60 11.63
C ALA A 66 10.40 9.39 10.95
N LEU A 67 10.08 10.48 10.24
CA LEU A 67 11.06 11.33 9.58
C LEU A 67 12.00 12.02 10.59
N LYS A 68 11.46 12.56 11.70
CA LYS A 68 12.26 13.14 12.79
C LYS A 68 13.18 12.09 13.43
N GLY A 69 12.76 10.83 13.52
CA GLY A 69 13.56 9.69 13.93
C GLY A 69 14.64 9.28 12.92
N GLY A 70 14.71 9.95 11.76
CA GLY A 70 15.69 9.70 10.71
C GLY A 70 15.38 8.51 9.82
N THR A 71 14.12 8.06 9.79
CA THR A 71 13.64 7.04 8.84
C THR A 71 13.64 7.60 7.43
N THR A 72 14.17 6.85 6.50
CA THR A 72 14.12 7.10 5.05
C THR A 72 13.62 5.86 4.34
N LEU A 73 13.13 5.99 3.10
CA LEU A 73 12.70 4.84 2.28
C LEU A 73 13.82 3.78 2.18
N LYS A 74 15.06 4.22 1.96
CA LYS A 74 16.22 3.32 1.89
C LYS A 74 16.45 2.54 3.19
N LYS A 75 16.33 3.19 4.36
CA LYS A 75 16.44 2.53 5.67
C LYS A 75 15.29 1.58 5.93
N LEU A 76 14.07 1.95 5.51
CA LEU A 76 12.89 1.10 5.65
C LEU A 76 13.05 -0.18 4.83
N ILE A 77 13.43 -0.08 3.56
CA ILE A 77 13.71 -1.24 2.69
C ILE A 77 14.83 -2.11 3.28
N ALA A 78 15.93 -1.49 3.75
CA ALA A 78 17.02 -2.23 4.39
C ALA A 78 16.57 -2.99 5.65
N LYS A 79 15.68 -2.39 6.46
CA LYS A 79 15.10 -3.05 7.63
C LYS A 79 14.23 -4.25 7.22
N ILE A 80 13.37 -4.10 6.22
CA ILE A 80 12.53 -5.18 5.71
C ILE A 80 13.42 -6.32 5.20
N ASN A 81 14.44 -6.01 4.41
CA ASN A 81 15.40 -6.99 3.89
C ASN A 81 16.10 -7.77 5.01
N GLN A 82 16.48 -7.08 6.09
CA GLN A 82 17.11 -7.70 7.27
C GLN A 82 16.24 -8.74 7.94
N ILE A 83 14.91 -8.54 7.96
CA ILE A 83 13.97 -9.37 8.71
C ILE A 83 13.11 -10.27 7.82
N GLN A 84 13.32 -10.27 6.48
CA GLN A 84 12.43 -10.90 5.50
C GLN A 84 12.18 -12.39 5.77
N ASP A 85 13.18 -13.12 6.26
CA ASP A 85 13.06 -14.56 6.55
C ASP A 85 12.10 -14.89 7.70
N GLN A 86 11.73 -13.87 8.49
CA GLN A 86 10.81 -13.97 9.62
C GLN A 86 9.42 -13.42 9.29
N ILE A 87 9.22 -12.91 8.05
CA ILE A 87 7.94 -12.37 7.61
C ILE A 87 7.19 -13.43 6.82
N GLU A 88 6.09 -13.91 7.39
CA GLU A 88 5.28 -14.99 6.82
C GLU A 88 4.11 -14.48 5.97
N VAL A 89 3.66 -13.24 6.23
CA VAL A 89 2.53 -12.61 5.53
C VAL A 89 3.01 -11.66 4.42
N PRO A 90 2.24 -11.46 3.34
CA PRO A 90 2.58 -10.47 2.33
C PRO A 90 2.71 -9.07 2.92
N LEU A 91 3.82 -8.39 2.61
CA LEU A 91 3.98 -6.96 2.86
C LEU A 91 3.63 -6.17 1.60
N VAL A 92 2.89 -5.08 1.78
CA VAL A 92 2.55 -4.10 0.75
C VAL A 92 3.09 -2.74 1.19
N LEU A 93 3.96 -2.12 0.41
CA LEU A 93 4.40 -0.76 0.68
C LEU A 93 3.36 0.24 0.17
N MET A 94 3.02 1.23 0.98
CA MET A 94 2.11 2.32 0.59
C MET A 94 2.83 3.65 0.73
N GLY A 95 2.84 4.46 -0.34
CA GLY A 95 3.52 5.76 -0.30
C GLY A 95 3.29 6.59 -1.54
N TYR A 96 3.91 7.77 -1.57
CA TYR A 96 3.73 8.74 -2.63
C TYR A 96 4.76 8.58 -3.73
N TYR A 97 4.35 8.81 -4.98
CA TYR A 97 5.17 8.60 -6.16
C TYR A 97 6.48 9.39 -6.14
N ASN A 98 6.48 10.61 -5.60
CA ASN A 98 7.68 11.40 -5.47
C ASN A 98 8.80 10.70 -4.66
N SER A 99 8.45 9.91 -3.66
CA SER A 99 9.43 9.12 -2.89
C SER A 99 10.07 8.03 -3.75
N VAL A 100 9.28 7.39 -4.61
CA VAL A 100 9.73 6.35 -5.55
C VAL A 100 10.59 6.95 -6.66
N LEU A 101 10.14 8.07 -7.23
CA LEU A 101 10.87 8.80 -8.28
C LEU A 101 12.26 9.26 -7.80
N ASN A 102 12.34 9.80 -6.57
CA ASN A 102 13.61 10.20 -5.97
C ASN A 102 14.53 9.02 -5.63
N TYR A 103 13.98 7.84 -5.40
CA TYR A 103 14.75 6.61 -5.16
C TYR A 103 15.31 6.05 -6.47
N GLY A 104 14.61 6.25 -7.56
CA GLY A 104 14.78 5.59 -8.86
C GLY A 104 13.80 4.42 -8.99
N GLU A 105 12.91 4.47 -9.99
CA GLU A 105 11.82 3.49 -10.14
C GLU A 105 12.31 2.05 -10.28
N LYS A 106 13.34 1.86 -11.10
CA LYS A 106 13.94 0.54 -11.34
C LYS A 106 14.64 0.01 -10.10
N GLU A 107 15.45 0.86 -9.46
CA GLU A 107 16.14 0.54 -8.22
C GLU A 107 15.15 0.22 -7.10
N PHE A 108 14.07 1.01 -7.00
CA PHE A 108 13.00 0.76 -6.05
C PHE A 108 12.36 -0.61 -6.27
N ALA A 109 11.92 -0.92 -7.50
CA ALA A 109 11.27 -2.19 -7.83
C ALA A 109 12.18 -3.40 -7.53
N ARG A 110 13.48 -3.30 -7.89
CA ARG A 110 14.48 -4.32 -7.58
C ARG A 110 14.66 -4.51 -6.06
N ASP A 111 14.94 -3.42 -5.35
CA ASP A 111 15.31 -3.48 -3.93
C ASP A 111 14.15 -3.95 -3.04
N ILE A 112 12.90 -3.57 -3.37
CA ILE A 112 11.72 -4.07 -2.65
C ILE A 112 11.44 -5.54 -2.96
N SER A 113 11.71 -6.00 -4.19
CA SER A 113 11.60 -7.41 -4.54
C SER A 113 12.61 -8.26 -3.78
N GLU A 114 13.88 -7.82 -3.73
CA GLU A 114 14.94 -8.46 -2.97
C GLU A 114 14.64 -8.49 -1.46
N ALA A 115 13.94 -7.47 -0.94
CA ALA A 115 13.47 -7.42 0.45
C ALA A 115 12.21 -8.27 0.72
N GLY A 116 11.65 -8.97 -0.29
CA GLY A 116 10.49 -9.84 -0.12
C GLY A 116 9.14 -9.13 -0.06
N VAL A 117 9.08 -7.84 -0.41
CA VAL A 117 7.82 -7.08 -0.54
C VAL A 117 6.97 -7.70 -1.66
N SER A 118 5.67 -7.79 -1.46
CA SER A 118 4.75 -8.47 -2.37
C SER A 118 3.96 -7.51 -3.26
N GLY A 119 3.82 -6.26 -2.86
CA GLY A 119 3.06 -5.27 -3.62
C GLY A 119 3.31 -3.84 -3.19
N VAL A 120 2.79 -2.90 -3.98
CA VAL A 120 2.83 -1.47 -3.70
C VAL A 120 1.47 -0.82 -3.96
N ILE A 121 1.18 0.23 -3.18
CA ILE A 121 0.07 1.17 -3.35
C ILE A 121 0.67 2.56 -3.51
N ILE A 122 0.42 3.22 -4.65
CA ILE A 122 0.86 4.59 -4.91
C ILE A 122 -0.39 5.44 -5.23
N PRO A 123 -1.00 6.07 -4.21
CA PRO A 123 -2.31 6.72 -4.35
C PRO A 123 -2.34 7.90 -5.33
N ASP A 124 -1.21 8.57 -5.50
CA ASP A 124 -1.04 9.74 -6.36
C ASP A 124 -0.50 9.41 -7.76
N LEU A 125 -0.43 8.11 -8.14
CA LEU A 125 -0.04 7.67 -9.48
C LEU A 125 -1.28 7.22 -10.27
N PRO A 126 -1.81 8.05 -11.19
CA PRO A 126 -2.97 7.70 -12.01
C PRO A 126 -2.67 6.60 -13.01
N VAL A 127 -3.69 5.79 -13.33
CA VAL A 127 -3.56 4.68 -14.30
C VAL A 127 -3.15 5.11 -15.71
N ASP A 128 -3.39 6.38 -16.07
CA ASP A 128 -3.05 6.94 -17.39
C ASP A 128 -1.60 7.40 -17.49
N GLU A 129 -0.97 7.66 -16.37
CA GLU A 129 0.43 8.03 -16.38
C GLU A 129 1.26 6.80 -16.74
N LYS A 130 2.00 6.91 -17.84
CA LYS A 130 2.95 5.89 -18.28
C LYS A 130 4.20 5.98 -17.40
N ALA A 131 4.03 5.71 -16.12
CA ALA A 131 5.17 5.58 -15.24
C ALA A 131 5.91 4.28 -15.62
N GLU A 132 7.20 4.37 -15.83
CA GLU A 132 8.08 3.21 -16.05
C GLU A 132 8.01 2.26 -14.84
N LEU A 133 7.58 2.79 -13.70
CA LEU A 133 7.36 2.03 -12.47
C LEU A 133 6.51 0.78 -12.69
N SER A 134 5.39 0.86 -13.42
CA SER A 134 4.49 -0.29 -13.62
C SER A 134 5.18 -1.44 -14.36
N GLU A 135 6.03 -1.11 -15.34
CA GLU A 135 6.82 -2.09 -16.08
C GLU A 135 7.88 -2.73 -15.16
N HIS A 136 8.62 -1.90 -14.42
CA HIS A 136 9.62 -2.39 -13.47
C HIS A 136 9.01 -3.27 -12.37
N LEU A 137 7.86 -2.87 -11.78
CA LEU A 137 7.17 -3.70 -10.79
C LEU A 137 6.78 -5.07 -11.36
N SER A 138 6.26 -5.09 -12.60
CA SER A 138 5.91 -6.33 -13.30
C SER A 138 7.14 -7.23 -13.52
N ASP A 139 8.26 -6.66 -13.97
CA ASP A 139 9.51 -7.38 -14.22
C ASP A 139 10.05 -8.06 -12.96
N TYR A 140 9.87 -7.42 -11.81
CA TYR A 140 10.28 -7.95 -10.51
C TYR A 140 9.19 -8.71 -9.75
N GLY A 141 8.02 -8.95 -10.37
CA GLY A 141 6.93 -9.72 -9.78
C GLY A 141 6.20 -9.06 -8.62
N ILE A 142 6.31 -7.74 -8.50
CA ILE A 142 5.63 -6.94 -7.48
C ILE A 142 4.23 -6.56 -7.96
N SER A 143 3.22 -6.75 -7.11
CA SER A 143 1.85 -6.33 -7.41
C SER A 143 1.68 -4.83 -7.30
N GLN A 144 1.09 -4.22 -8.31
CA GLN A 144 0.60 -2.85 -8.23
C GLN A 144 -0.88 -2.86 -7.86
N ILE A 145 -1.19 -2.45 -6.63
CA ILE A 145 -2.54 -2.37 -6.10
C ILE A 145 -3.07 -0.97 -6.38
N MET A 146 -4.17 -0.91 -7.12
CA MET A 146 -4.74 0.36 -7.54
C MET A 146 -5.98 0.73 -6.73
N LEU A 147 -6.20 2.05 -6.57
CA LEU A 147 -7.34 2.58 -5.85
C LEU A 147 -8.49 2.87 -6.80
N VAL A 148 -9.70 2.57 -6.32
CA VAL A 148 -10.96 2.99 -6.95
C VAL A 148 -11.81 3.72 -5.92
N THR A 149 -12.62 4.67 -6.38
CA THR A 149 -13.49 5.49 -5.54
C THR A 149 -14.95 5.40 -6.01
N PRO A 150 -15.93 5.80 -5.20
CA PRO A 150 -17.30 5.88 -5.64
C PRO A 150 -17.52 6.69 -6.91
N ASN A 151 -16.67 7.69 -7.14
CA ASN A 151 -16.74 8.59 -8.31
C ASN A 151 -15.99 8.05 -9.54
N THR A 152 -15.31 6.91 -9.44
CA THR A 152 -14.62 6.28 -10.58
C THR A 152 -15.65 5.87 -11.64
N SER A 153 -15.53 6.37 -12.88
CA SER A 153 -16.42 6.04 -13.99
C SER A 153 -16.28 4.56 -14.40
N GLU A 154 -17.30 3.99 -15.06
CA GLU A 154 -17.24 2.60 -15.51
C GLU A 154 -16.08 2.33 -16.50
N GLN A 155 -15.82 3.27 -17.41
CA GLN A 155 -14.69 3.16 -18.32
C GLN A 155 -13.38 3.12 -17.56
N ARG A 156 -13.20 4.05 -16.62
CA ARG A 156 -12.00 4.14 -15.78
C ARG A 156 -11.82 2.91 -14.90
N LEU A 157 -12.91 2.37 -14.37
CA LEU A 157 -12.90 1.15 -13.57
C LEU A 157 -12.37 -0.03 -14.39
N LYS A 158 -12.81 -0.20 -15.63
CA LYS A 158 -12.30 -1.25 -16.55
C LYS A 158 -10.81 -1.09 -16.83
N GLU A 159 -10.34 0.14 -17.06
CA GLU A 159 -8.92 0.44 -17.30
C GLU A 159 -8.07 0.09 -16.07
N ILE A 160 -8.53 0.49 -14.87
CA ILE A 160 -7.86 0.18 -13.60
C ILE A 160 -7.83 -1.32 -13.35
N THR A 161 -8.96 -2.01 -13.51
CA THR A 161 -9.07 -3.45 -13.28
C THR A 161 -8.16 -4.24 -14.22
N ALA A 162 -8.05 -3.82 -15.48
CA ALA A 162 -7.19 -4.48 -16.47
C ALA A 162 -5.69 -4.36 -16.14
N LYS A 163 -5.28 -3.32 -15.42
CA LYS A 163 -3.88 -3.05 -15.08
C LYS A 163 -3.52 -3.44 -13.64
N SER A 164 -4.52 -3.55 -12.75
CA SER A 164 -4.29 -3.94 -11.36
C SER A 164 -3.99 -5.42 -11.23
N ASN A 165 -3.10 -5.76 -10.32
CA ASN A 165 -2.86 -7.14 -9.94
C ASN A 165 -2.78 -7.24 -8.39
N GLY A 166 -3.23 -8.37 -7.83
CA GLY A 166 -3.38 -8.53 -6.38
C GLY A 166 -4.83 -8.31 -5.93
N PHE A 167 -5.20 -7.07 -5.58
CA PHE A 167 -6.58 -6.66 -5.28
C PHE A 167 -6.82 -5.21 -5.69
N LEU A 168 -8.07 -4.76 -5.64
CA LEU A 168 -8.44 -3.35 -5.79
C LEU A 168 -8.69 -2.74 -4.41
N TYR A 169 -8.06 -1.59 -4.14
CA TYR A 169 -8.32 -0.82 -2.94
C TYR A 169 -9.58 0.06 -3.16
N CYS A 170 -10.71 -0.38 -2.60
CA CYS A 170 -11.98 0.33 -2.70
C CYS A 170 -12.06 1.40 -1.60
N VAL A 171 -11.92 2.67 -1.97
CA VAL A 171 -12.06 3.79 -1.03
C VAL A 171 -13.52 3.91 -0.62
N ALA A 172 -13.82 3.70 0.66
CA ALA A 172 -15.19 3.72 1.21
C ALA A 172 -15.62 5.09 1.75
N HIS A 173 -14.68 6.04 1.83
CA HIS A 173 -14.90 7.38 2.37
C HIS A 173 -14.24 8.42 1.45
N LEU A 174 -14.99 9.49 1.10
CA LEU A 174 -14.47 10.59 0.28
C LEU A 174 -13.92 11.70 1.19
N GLY A 175 -12.72 11.52 1.70
CA GLY A 175 -12.06 12.45 2.60
C GLY A 175 -10.66 11.94 2.96
N THR A 176 -9.96 12.64 3.83
CA THR A 176 -8.65 12.20 4.35
C THR A 176 -8.84 11.08 5.37
N THR A 177 -7.88 10.16 5.44
CA THR A 177 -7.90 9.03 6.36
C THR A 177 -8.00 9.50 7.82
N GLY A 178 -9.01 8.99 8.56
CA GLY A 178 -9.22 9.34 9.98
C GLY A 178 -10.14 10.54 10.22
N ASP A 179 -10.88 11.02 9.20
CA ASP A 179 -11.94 12.01 9.37
C ASP A 179 -13.26 11.29 9.71
N ASP A 180 -13.56 11.17 11.01
CA ASP A 180 -14.73 10.44 11.53
C ASP A 180 -16.07 11.16 11.31
N GLN A 181 -16.09 12.38 10.75
CA GLN A 181 -17.29 13.20 10.72
C GLN A 181 -18.29 12.85 9.62
N GLN A 182 -17.91 12.09 8.60
CA GLN A 182 -18.77 11.83 7.43
C GLN A 182 -19.32 10.39 7.33
N GLY A 183 -18.86 9.46 8.15
CA GLY A 183 -19.30 8.07 8.13
C GLY A 183 -18.96 7.34 6.80
N VAL A 184 -19.54 6.15 6.62
CA VAL A 184 -19.35 5.35 5.40
C VAL A 184 -20.16 5.96 4.25
N TYR A 185 -19.62 5.96 3.03
CA TYR A 185 -20.30 6.43 1.83
C TYR A 185 -21.72 5.81 1.70
N PRO A 186 -22.79 6.60 1.61
CA PRO A 186 -24.17 6.08 1.66
C PRO A 186 -24.54 5.10 0.53
N GLY A 187 -23.80 5.14 -0.60
CA GLY A 187 -23.97 4.26 -1.75
C GLY A 187 -22.96 3.10 -1.81
N LEU A 188 -22.33 2.73 -0.69
CA LEU A 188 -21.22 1.77 -0.66
C LEU A 188 -21.57 0.43 -1.32
N GLU A 189 -22.75 -0.15 -1.03
CA GLU A 189 -23.15 -1.44 -1.60
C GLU A 189 -23.23 -1.39 -3.13
N ASN A 190 -23.93 -0.37 -3.67
CA ASN A 190 -24.03 -0.18 -5.11
C ASN A 190 -22.68 0.05 -5.78
N TYR A 191 -21.79 0.77 -5.11
CA TYR A 191 -20.41 0.99 -5.57
C TYR A 191 -19.62 -0.32 -5.60
N LEU A 192 -19.64 -1.12 -4.53
CA LEU A 192 -18.95 -2.40 -4.47
C LEU A 192 -19.53 -3.41 -5.48
N ASP A 193 -20.85 -3.41 -5.70
CA ASP A 193 -21.48 -4.26 -6.72
C ASP A 193 -21.04 -3.87 -8.13
N ARG A 194 -20.85 -2.59 -8.40
CA ARG A 194 -20.30 -2.10 -9.66
C ARG A 194 -18.86 -2.57 -9.86
N VAL A 195 -18.02 -2.49 -8.81
CA VAL A 195 -16.65 -2.98 -8.85
C VAL A 195 -16.58 -4.50 -9.09
N ARG A 196 -17.45 -5.29 -8.43
CA ARG A 196 -17.49 -6.75 -8.58
C ARG A 196 -17.89 -7.24 -9.97
N LYS A 197 -18.62 -6.42 -10.73
CA LYS A 197 -19.10 -6.75 -12.08
C LYS A 197 -18.10 -6.41 -13.19
N THR A 198 -17.00 -5.75 -12.85
CA THR A 198 -15.96 -5.36 -13.78
C THR A 198 -14.82 -6.34 -13.79
#